data_0691fd88bd6acd9c5060927a56e902f5
#
_entry.id   0691fd88bd6acd9c5060927a56e902f5
#
_cell.length_a   1.000
_cell.length_b   1.000
_cell.length_c   1.000
_cell.angle_alpha   90.00
_cell.angle_beta   90.00
_cell.angle_gamma   90.00
#
_symmetry.space_group_name_H-M   'P 1'
#
loop_
_entity.id
_entity.type
_entity.pdbx_description
1 polymer ?
#
loop_
_entity_poly.entity_id
_entity_poly.type
_entity_poly.pdbx_seq_one_letter_code
_entity_poly.pdbx_strand_id
1 'polypeptide(L)'
;MRVGISLLTLAPSDLGGSETYARQLTRTLATVGTHEYTAFVPARAKDAAGGLSTVEVRDTPAATRGPSRIPALAISSLRSREVRSELDHLDVVHYALTVPLPRTDLPTVVTLHDVQHRDLPEFFGPGRRSFRRIAYDRAARNAAAVIVTSEFVRGRAVELLELDPTSVHVVPHGVDHSVFSPGDDEREPFILYPARPWPHKNHARLIEAFTRLRETRPRLRLLLTGGGLERLDPLPEGVTSLGSVSTERIVALYRRAACLVFPSLYEGFGLPPLEAMACGCPVAASNTGAIPEVCGDAAVLFDPLDADAIAAAVLEADERSSELREKGLARAAEFGWERTARLHEDVYVAAASEAPVGMPTTS
;
A
#
# COMPACT_ATOMS: atom_id res chain seq x y z
N MET A 1 -13.09 8.87 22.13
CA MET A 1 -12.82 7.42 21.99
C MET A 1 -11.32 7.20 22.01
N ARG A 2 -10.84 6.09 22.57
CA ARG A 2 -9.43 5.71 22.63
C ARG A 2 -9.15 4.57 21.64
N VAL A 3 -8.27 4.82 20.67
CA VAL A 3 -8.01 3.93 19.55
C VAL A 3 -6.57 3.44 19.59
N GLY A 4 -6.39 2.12 19.62
CA GLY A 4 -5.08 1.50 19.47
C GLY A 4 -4.77 1.23 18.01
N ILE A 5 -3.61 1.66 17.50
CA ILE A 5 -3.16 1.38 16.14
C ILE A 5 -1.95 0.45 16.18
N SER A 6 -2.13 -0.76 15.69
CA SER A 6 -1.05 -1.74 15.71
C SER A 6 -0.22 -1.72 14.43
N LEU A 7 1.06 -1.42 14.60
CA LEU A 7 2.12 -1.51 13.61
C LEU A 7 3.16 -2.58 13.97
N LEU A 8 2.86 -3.50 14.89
CA LEU A 8 3.83 -4.46 15.44
C LEU A 8 4.53 -5.31 14.38
N THR A 9 3.86 -5.58 13.27
CA THR A 9 4.44 -6.35 12.18
C THR A 9 5.20 -5.51 11.15
N LEU A 10 5.35 -4.20 11.36
CA LEU A 10 6.12 -3.33 10.49
C LEU A 10 7.58 -3.76 10.45
N ALA A 11 8.09 -3.95 9.25
CA ALA A 11 9.50 -4.19 8.97
C ALA A 11 9.98 -3.06 8.05
N PRO A 12 10.81 -2.15 8.55
CA PRO A 12 11.29 -1.04 7.75
C PRO A 12 11.92 -1.50 6.43
N SER A 13 11.51 -0.84 5.35
CA SER A 13 11.97 -1.11 3.98
C SER A 13 11.55 -2.46 3.36
N ASP A 14 10.70 -3.26 4.02
CA ASP A 14 10.29 -4.56 3.50
C ASP A 14 8.86 -4.61 2.94
N LEU A 15 7.96 -3.71 3.40
CA LEU A 15 6.53 -3.79 3.13
C LEU A 15 6.04 -2.93 1.95
N GLY A 16 6.88 -2.03 1.39
CA GLY A 16 6.48 -1.16 0.28
C GLY A 16 5.28 -0.27 0.63
N GLY A 17 4.26 -0.26 -0.22
CA GLY A 17 3.08 0.62 -0.06
C GLY A 17 2.35 0.49 1.28
N SER A 18 2.31 -0.70 1.88
CA SER A 18 1.70 -0.89 3.21
C SER A 18 2.49 -0.18 4.33
N GLU A 19 3.81 -0.04 4.19
CA GLU A 19 4.62 0.75 5.12
C GLU A 19 4.32 2.24 4.96
N THR A 20 4.26 2.72 3.71
CA THR A 20 3.88 4.12 3.41
C THR A 20 2.51 4.44 4.00
N TYR A 21 1.52 3.57 3.78
CA TYR A 21 0.20 3.73 4.37
C TYR A 21 0.25 3.83 5.90
N ALA A 22 0.90 2.88 6.56
CA ALA A 22 0.95 2.86 8.02
C ALA A 22 1.56 4.13 8.62
N ARG A 23 2.67 4.60 8.03
CA ARG A 23 3.38 5.83 8.47
C ARG A 23 2.58 7.10 8.19
N GLN A 24 1.95 7.19 7.04
CA GLN A 24 1.14 8.37 6.68
C GLN A 24 -0.14 8.43 7.52
N LEU A 25 -0.79 7.29 7.75
CA LEU A 25 -1.98 7.22 8.60
C LEU A 25 -1.68 7.73 10.01
N THR A 26 -0.64 7.20 10.67
CA THR A 26 -0.30 7.63 12.04
C THR A 26 0.09 9.10 12.11
N ARG A 27 0.90 9.58 11.14
CA ARG A 27 1.29 11.00 11.06
C ARG A 27 0.06 11.90 10.90
N THR A 28 -0.87 11.51 10.01
CA THR A 28 -2.07 12.32 9.75
C THR A 28 -3.01 12.31 10.94
N LEU A 29 -3.25 11.16 11.56
CA LEU A 29 -4.06 11.07 12.78
C LEU A 29 -3.47 11.87 13.96
N ALA A 30 -2.15 11.98 14.06
CA ALA A 30 -1.50 12.81 15.06
C ALA A 30 -1.75 14.31 14.87
N THR A 31 -2.09 14.75 13.65
CA THR A 31 -2.31 16.18 13.32
C THR A 31 -3.77 16.58 13.21
N VAL A 32 -4.60 15.72 12.60
CA VAL A 32 -6.01 16.05 12.33
C VAL A 32 -7.00 15.13 13.03
N GLY A 33 -6.54 14.06 13.68
CA GLY A 33 -7.40 13.09 14.35
C GLY A 33 -8.15 13.72 15.53
N THR A 34 -9.40 13.29 15.71
CA THR A 34 -10.33 13.82 16.74
C THR A 34 -10.42 12.91 17.97
N HIS A 35 -9.74 11.76 17.95
CA HIS A 35 -9.74 10.77 19.03
C HIS A 35 -8.39 10.72 19.75
N GLU A 36 -8.30 9.96 20.84
CA GLU A 36 -7.04 9.65 21.50
C GLU A 36 -6.43 8.40 20.86
N TYR A 37 -5.18 8.49 20.42
CA TYR A 37 -4.52 7.41 19.69
C TYR A 37 -3.29 6.91 20.40
N THR A 38 -3.14 5.57 20.46
CA THR A 38 -1.92 4.90 20.91
C THR A 38 -1.40 3.96 19.83
N ALA A 39 -0.17 4.16 19.38
CA ALA A 39 0.51 3.30 18.41
C ALA A 39 1.31 2.20 19.11
N PHE A 40 1.02 0.93 18.78
CA PHE A 40 1.85 -0.21 19.16
C PHE A 40 2.88 -0.46 18.07
N VAL A 41 4.15 -0.23 18.38
CA VAL A 41 5.24 -0.31 17.39
C VAL A 41 6.35 -1.27 17.84
N PRO A 42 7.03 -1.95 16.90
CA PRO A 42 8.27 -2.63 17.24
C PRO A 42 9.38 -1.60 17.50
N ALA A 43 10.28 -1.86 18.45
CA ALA A 43 11.32 -0.91 18.86
C ALA A 43 12.15 -0.37 17.68
N ARG A 44 12.39 -1.20 16.64
CA ARG A 44 13.12 -0.83 15.42
C ARG A 44 12.37 0.10 14.46
N ALA A 45 11.08 0.36 14.68
CA ALA A 45 10.24 1.22 13.85
C ALA A 45 9.42 2.20 14.71
N LYS A 46 10.00 2.69 15.81
CA LYS A 46 9.36 3.66 16.71
C LYS A 46 8.92 4.93 15.99
N ASP A 47 9.68 5.37 15.01
CA ASP A 47 9.40 6.50 14.15
C ASP A 47 8.09 6.37 13.35
N ALA A 48 7.60 5.13 13.16
CA ALA A 48 6.33 4.87 12.49
C ALA A 48 5.10 5.27 13.34
N ALA A 49 5.25 5.60 14.61
CA ALA A 49 4.18 6.15 15.44
C ALA A 49 3.70 7.54 14.98
N GLY A 50 4.49 8.26 14.17
CA GLY A 50 4.09 9.48 13.49
C GLY A 50 3.75 10.66 14.41
N GLY A 51 4.06 10.59 15.71
CA GLY A 51 3.72 11.59 16.73
C GLY A 51 2.62 11.17 17.70
N LEU A 52 2.02 10.00 17.51
CA LEU A 52 1.03 9.42 18.44
C LEU A 52 1.69 8.95 19.74
N SER A 53 0.89 8.84 20.82
CA SER A 53 1.27 8.10 22.02
C SER A 53 1.76 6.71 21.63
N THR A 54 2.82 6.19 22.29
CA THR A 54 3.52 5.02 21.76
C THR A 54 3.77 3.98 22.84
N VAL A 55 3.38 2.74 22.55
CA VAL A 55 3.78 1.54 23.30
C VAL A 55 4.78 0.75 22.47
N GLU A 56 6.03 0.68 22.96
CA GLU A 56 7.10 -0.05 22.27
C GLU A 56 7.11 -1.53 22.69
N VAL A 57 7.07 -2.42 21.70
CA VAL A 57 7.30 -3.84 21.93
C VAL A 57 8.73 -4.18 21.52
N ARG A 58 9.50 -4.68 22.50
CA ARG A 58 10.90 -5.06 22.27
C ARG A 58 11.00 -6.20 21.27
N ASP A 59 11.80 -5.98 20.25
CA ASP A 59 12.18 -7.05 19.33
C ASP A 59 13.15 -8.01 20.06
N THR A 60 12.82 -9.30 20.06
CA THR A 60 13.82 -10.31 20.40
C THR A 60 14.71 -10.57 19.18
N PRO A 61 15.97 -11.04 19.36
CA PRO A 61 16.84 -11.40 18.22
C PRO A 61 16.15 -12.35 17.22
N ALA A 62 15.29 -13.27 17.69
CA ALA A 62 14.49 -14.17 16.86
C ALA A 62 13.36 -13.45 16.08
N ALA A 63 12.98 -12.24 16.48
CA ALA A 63 11.92 -11.45 15.85
C ALA A 63 12.39 -10.54 14.70
N THR A 64 13.69 -10.54 14.38
CA THR A 64 14.25 -9.59 13.41
C THR A 64 14.05 -10.00 11.96
N ARG A 65 14.12 -11.29 11.64
CA ARG A 65 13.96 -11.82 10.26
C ARG A 65 13.44 -13.25 10.28
N GLY A 66 12.77 -13.67 9.20
CA GLY A 66 12.38 -15.04 8.94
C GLY A 66 11.01 -15.45 9.51
N PRO A 67 10.63 -16.73 9.39
CA PRO A 67 9.29 -17.23 9.74
C PRO A 67 8.99 -17.21 11.25
N SER A 68 10.01 -17.19 12.10
CA SER A 68 9.87 -17.10 13.56
C SER A 68 9.48 -15.71 14.07
N ARG A 69 9.55 -14.68 13.20
CA ARG A 69 9.31 -13.29 13.58
C ARG A 69 7.92 -13.05 14.16
N ILE A 70 6.88 -13.51 13.48
CA ILE A 70 5.50 -13.29 13.93
C ILE A 70 5.20 -14.00 15.27
N PRO A 71 5.55 -15.30 15.44
CA PRO A 71 5.43 -15.95 16.74
C PRO A 71 6.19 -15.24 17.86
N ALA A 72 7.41 -14.77 17.60
CA ALA A 72 8.22 -14.05 18.58
C ALA A 72 7.58 -12.72 19.00
N LEU A 73 7.05 -11.94 18.06
CA LEU A 73 6.30 -10.71 18.33
C LEU A 73 5.01 -10.98 19.13
N ALA A 74 4.30 -12.07 18.82
CA ALA A 74 3.12 -12.49 19.56
C ALA A 74 3.46 -12.77 21.02
N ILE A 75 4.53 -13.53 21.30
CA ILE A 75 4.98 -13.83 22.65
C ILE A 75 5.43 -12.56 23.37
N SER A 76 6.17 -11.69 22.71
CA SER A 76 6.64 -10.43 23.31
C SER A 76 5.48 -9.50 23.68
N SER A 77 4.49 -9.36 22.80
CA SER A 77 3.31 -8.53 23.05
C SER A 77 2.45 -9.09 24.20
N LEU A 78 2.26 -10.41 24.26
CA LEU A 78 1.51 -11.08 25.36
C LEU A 78 2.19 -10.94 26.73
N ARG A 79 3.53 -10.86 26.74
CA ARG A 79 4.31 -10.74 28.00
C ARG A 79 4.48 -9.29 28.44
N SER A 80 4.28 -8.31 27.55
CA SER A 80 4.42 -6.89 27.90
C SER A 80 3.28 -6.44 28.82
N ARG A 81 3.67 -5.94 30.01
CA ARG A 81 2.71 -5.33 30.94
C ARG A 81 2.15 -4.03 30.39
N GLU A 82 2.99 -3.25 29.70
CA GLU A 82 2.60 -1.98 29.09
C GLU A 82 1.53 -2.19 28.01
N VAL A 83 1.70 -3.21 27.13
CA VAL A 83 0.69 -3.55 26.12
C VAL A 83 -0.64 -3.92 26.79
N ARG A 84 -0.62 -4.76 27.82
CA ARG A 84 -1.88 -5.16 28.51
C ARG A 84 -2.55 -3.99 29.19
N SER A 85 -1.78 -3.20 29.96
CA SER A 85 -2.32 -2.03 30.65
C SER A 85 -2.92 -1.02 29.68
N GLU A 86 -2.32 -0.81 28.50
CA GLU A 86 -2.87 0.08 27.50
C GLU A 86 -4.15 -0.49 26.88
N LEU A 87 -4.18 -1.79 26.53
CA LEU A 87 -5.37 -2.43 25.97
C LEU A 87 -6.60 -2.30 26.86
N ASP A 88 -6.42 -2.34 28.21
CA ASP A 88 -7.52 -2.19 29.18
C ASP A 88 -8.19 -0.81 29.14
N HIS A 89 -7.56 0.16 28.45
CA HIS A 89 -8.04 1.53 28.33
C HIS A 89 -8.55 1.89 26.94
N LEU A 90 -8.46 1.01 25.95
CA LEU A 90 -8.89 1.26 24.57
C LEU A 90 -10.34 0.88 24.34
N ASP A 91 -10.98 1.55 23.39
CA ASP A 91 -12.33 1.23 22.92
C ASP A 91 -12.31 0.34 21.67
N VAL A 92 -11.27 0.48 20.82
CA VAL A 92 -11.11 -0.26 19.58
C VAL A 92 -9.62 -0.42 19.23
N VAL A 93 -9.26 -1.52 18.57
CA VAL A 93 -7.89 -1.77 18.08
C VAL A 93 -7.89 -1.93 16.56
N HIS A 94 -7.08 -1.14 15.88
CA HIS A 94 -6.88 -1.19 14.44
C HIS A 94 -5.58 -1.94 14.07
N TYR A 95 -5.68 -3.02 13.32
CA TYR A 95 -4.55 -3.75 12.75
C TYR A 95 -4.23 -3.23 11.36
N ALA A 96 -3.48 -2.14 11.29
CA ALA A 96 -3.17 -1.43 10.04
C ALA A 96 -2.33 -2.24 9.05
N LEU A 97 -1.65 -3.29 9.51
CA LEU A 97 -0.86 -4.22 8.69
C LEU A 97 -1.47 -5.64 8.67
N THR A 98 -2.77 -5.74 8.86
CA THR A 98 -3.61 -6.95 8.74
C THR A 98 -3.40 -8.02 9.83
N VAL A 99 -2.18 -8.18 10.37
CA VAL A 99 -1.88 -9.24 11.35
C VAL A 99 -2.39 -8.85 12.74
N PRO A 100 -3.27 -9.65 13.38
CA PRO A 100 -3.92 -9.31 14.66
C PRO A 100 -2.96 -9.52 15.84
N LEU A 101 -2.09 -8.55 16.07
CA LEU A 101 -1.17 -8.42 17.19
C LEU A 101 -1.15 -6.98 17.70
N PRO A 102 -1.25 -6.71 19.02
CA PRO A 102 -1.45 -7.70 20.08
C PRO A 102 -2.85 -8.33 20.00
N ARG A 103 -3.03 -9.52 20.57
CA ARG A 103 -4.38 -10.11 20.69
C ARG A 103 -5.20 -9.37 21.73
N THR A 104 -6.46 -9.17 21.44
CA THR A 104 -7.42 -8.51 22.31
C THR A 104 -8.82 -9.08 22.10
N ASP A 105 -9.70 -8.91 23.09
CA ASP A 105 -11.13 -9.18 22.99
C ASP A 105 -11.94 -7.91 22.69
N LEU A 106 -11.28 -6.76 22.55
CA LEU A 106 -11.90 -5.51 22.12
C LEU A 106 -12.40 -5.61 20.65
N PRO A 107 -13.35 -4.76 20.26
CA PRO A 107 -13.69 -4.56 18.85
C PRO A 107 -12.43 -4.26 18.03
N THR A 108 -12.30 -4.92 16.88
CA THR A 108 -11.13 -4.74 16.03
C THR A 108 -11.49 -4.25 14.65
N VAL A 109 -10.65 -3.37 14.12
CA VAL A 109 -10.65 -2.95 12.72
C VAL A 109 -9.42 -3.55 12.05
N VAL A 110 -9.58 -4.09 10.84
CA VAL A 110 -8.47 -4.70 10.09
C VAL A 110 -8.35 -4.01 8.74
N THR A 111 -7.18 -3.46 8.42
CA THR A 111 -6.91 -3.06 7.03
C THR A 111 -6.42 -4.25 6.22
N LEU A 112 -7.18 -4.61 5.19
CA LEU A 112 -6.87 -5.65 4.22
C LEU A 112 -6.43 -4.98 2.92
N HIS A 113 -5.12 -4.87 2.72
CA HIS A 113 -4.55 -4.16 1.56
C HIS A 113 -4.80 -4.86 0.23
N ASP A 114 -4.85 -6.19 0.25
CA ASP A 114 -5.11 -7.06 -0.90
C ASP A 114 -5.58 -8.44 -0.47
N VAL A 115 -6.17 -9.17 -1.41
CA VAL A 115 -6.44 -10.61 -1.30
C VAL A 115 -5.66 -11.41 -2.36
N GLN A 116 -4.54 -10.90 -2.83
CA GLN A 116 -3.73 -11.46 -3.90
C GLN A 116 -3.38 -12.95 -3.68
N HIS A 117 -3.18 -13.37 -2.44
CA HIS A 117 -2.90 -14.77 -2.09
C HIS A 117 -4.07 -15.73 -2.39
N ARG A 118 -5.26 -15.18 -2.63
CA ARG A 118 -6.45 -15.89 -3.07
C ARG A 118 -6.63 -15.81 -4.58
N ASP A 119 -6.43 -14.62 -5.17
CA ASP A 119 -6.59 -14.36 -6.60
C ASP A 119 -5.48 -14.96 -7.46
N LEU A 120 -4.22 -14.83 -7.00
CA LEU A 120 -3.03 -15.25 -7.71
C LEU A 120 -2.16 -16.16 -6.81
N PRO A 121 -2.69 -17.32 -6.40
CA PRO A 121 -2.00 -18.21 -5.46
C PRO A 121 -0.66 -18.74 -5.96
N GLU A 122 -0.44 -18.80 -7.26
CA GLU A 122 0.79 -19.23 -7.92
C GLU A 122 1.98 -18.31 -7.62
N PHE A 123 1.75 -17.05 -7.27
CA PHE A 123 2.81 -16.11 -6.90
C PHE A 123 3.27 -16.25 -5.43
N PHE A 124 2.66 -17.17 -4.70
CA PHE A 124 2.98 -17.40 -3.30
C PHE A 124 3.48 -18.81 -3.04
N GLY A 125 4.66 -18.94 -2.44
CA GLY A 125 5.10 -20.21 -1.92
C GLY A 125 4.13 -20.78 -0.85
N PRO A 126 4.06 -22.12 -0.69
CA PRO A 126 3.05 -22.77 0.17
C PRO A 126 2.98 -22.22 1.59
N GLY A 127 4.12 -22.00 2.24
CA GLY A 127 4.18 -21.47 3.60
C GLY A 127 3.65 -20.04 3.72
N ARG A 128 4.00 -19.16 2.78
CA ARG A 128 3.52 -17.78 2.77
C ARG A 128 2.04 -17.71 2.46
N ARG A 129 1.55 -18.54 1.56
CA ARG A 129 0.12 -18.67 1.23
C ARG A 129 -0.68 -19.14 2.44
N SER A 130 -0.23 -20.23 3.10
CA SER A 130 -0.87 -20.74 4.32
C SER A 130 -0.88 -19.71 5.45
N PHE A 131 0.24 -19.01 5.65
CA PHE A 131 0.30 -17.92 6.63
C PHE A 131 -0.74 -16.82 6.35
N ARG A 132 -0.84 -16.32 5.11
CA ARG A 132 -1.84 -15.29 4.76
C ARG A 132 -3.27 -15.80 4.97
N ARG A 133 -3.58 -17.02 4.54
CA ARG A 133 -4.90 -17.64 4.77
C ARG A 133 -5.26 -17.75 6.24
N ILE A 134 -4.31 -18.11 7.10
CA ILE A 134 -4.56 -18.24 8.54
C ILE A 134 -4.60 -16.87 9.23
N ALA A 135 -3.66 -15.99 8.93
CA ALA A 135 -3.53 -14.71 9.62
C ALA A 135 -4.47 -13.64 9.04
N TYR A 136 -4.49 -13.45 7.72
CA TYR A 136 -5.23 -12.36 7.08
C TYR A 136 -6.72 -12.67 6.97
N ASP A 137 -7.06 -13.85 6.41
CA ASP A 137 -8.47 -14.22 6.22
C ASP A 137 -9.19 -14.34 7.56
N ARG A 138 -8.53 -14.95 8.56
CA ARG A 138 -9.11 -15.06 9.90
C ARG A 138 -9.22 -13.70 10.60
N ALA A 139 -8.24 -12.82 10.45
CA ALA A 139 -8.30 -11.47 11.00
C ALA A 139 -9.49 -10.71 10.42
N ALA A 140 -9.66 -10.74 9.09
CA ALA A 140 -10.76 -10.08 8.41
C ALA A 140 -12.14 -10.64 8.83
N ARG A 141 -12.28 -11.97 8.92
CA ARG A 141 -13.56 -12.61 9.32
C ARG A 141 -13.96 -12.36 10.78
N ASN A 142 -13.00 -12.11 11.65
CA ASN A 142 -13.26 -11.91 13.09
C ASN A 142 -13.26 -10.43 13.48
N ALA A 143 -12.98 -9.51 12.56
CA ALA A 143 -13.00 -8.08 12.82
C ALA A 143 -14.44 -7.56 12.90
N ALA A 144 -14.67 -6.56 13.76
CA ALA A 144 -15.91 -5.79 13.77
C ALA A 144 -16.08 -4.99 12.46
N ALA A 145 -14.96 -4.49 11.91
CA ALA A 145 -14.97 -3.82 10.61
C ALA A 145 -13.68 -4.12 9.83
N VAL A 146 -13.80 -4.19 8.51
CA VAL A 146 -12.67 -4.40 7.59
C VAL A 146 -12.52 -3.17 6.70
N ILE A 147 -11.35 -2.55 6.73
CA ILE A 147 -10.98 -1.49 5.81
C ILE A 147 -10.28 -2.12 4.60
N VAL A 148 -10.71 -1.73 3.41
CA VAL A 148 -10.07 -2.07 2.14
C VAL A 148 -9.74 -0.80 1.36
N THR A 149 -8.82 -0.87 0.43
CA THR A 149 -8.25 0.31 -0.21
C THR A 149 -8.97 0.75 -1.49
N SER A 150 -9.88 -0.10 -2.00
CA SER A 150 -10.61 0.12 -3.27
C SER A 150 -11.87 -0.72 -3.33
N GLU A 151 -12.81 -0.36 -4.21
CA GLU A 151 -14.00 -1.17 -4.51
C GLU A 151 -13.60 -2.51 -5.12
N PHE A 152 -12.51 -2.55 -5.91
CA PHE A 152 -11.97 -3.81 -6.40
C PHE A 152 -11.62 -4.76 -5.25
N VAL A 153 -10.84 -4.31 -4.26
CA VAL A 153 -10.48 -5.16 -3.11
C VAL A 153 -11.71 -5.51 -2.28
N ARG A 154 -12.69 -4.59 -2.15
CA ARG A 154 -13.97 -4.86 -1.47
C ARG A 154 -14.71 -6.03 -2.11
N GLY A 155 -14.93 -5.97 -3.43
CA GLY A 155 -15.59 -7.03 -4.17
C GLY A 155 -14.88 -8.38 -4.00
N ARG A 156 -13.54 -8.39 -4.13
CA ARG A 156 -12.75 -9.62 -3.97
C ARG A 156 -12.74 -10.14 -2.53
N ALA A 157 -12.69 -9.25 -1.52
CA ALA A 157 -12.73 -9.65 -0.13
C ALA A 157 -14.09 -10.25 0.26
N VAL A 158 -15.19 -9.62 -0.14
CA VAL A 158 -16.55 -10.14 0.07
C VAL A 158 -16.70 -11.51 -0.57
N GLU A 159 -16.31 -11.65 -1.84
CA GLU A 159 -16.46 -12.91 -2.59
C GLU A 159 -15.58 -14.04 -2.04
N LEU A 160 -14.27 -13.78 -1.84
CA LEU A 160 -13.29 -14.83 -1.53
C LEU A 160 -13.16 -15.15 -0.05
N LEU A 161 -13.50 -14.20 0.81
CA LEU A 161 -13.45 -14.37 2.26
C LEU A 161 -14.85 -14.51 2.89
N GLU A 162 -15.92 -14.44 2.08
CA GLU A 162 -17.31 -14.57 2.52
C GLU A 162 -17.64 -13.56 3.64
N LEU A 163 -17.16 -12.31 3.48
CA LEU A 163 -17.41 -11.24 4.45
C LEU A 163 -18.79 -10.62 4.25
N ASP A 164 -19.40 -10.14 5.33
CA ASP A 164 -20.59 -9.31 5.22
C ASP A 164 -20.23 -7.99 4.52
N PRO A 165 -20.88 -7.65 3.39
CA PRO A 165 -20.61 -6.40 2.68
C PRO A 165 -20.76 -5.13 3.53
N THR A 166 -21.59 -5.18 4.58
CA THR A 166 -21.83 -4.04 5.48
C THR A 166 -20.67 -3.79 6.44
N SER A 167 -19.88 -4.83 6.74
CA SER A 167 -18.67 -4.72 7.57
C SER A 167 -17.41 -4.32 6.79
N VAL A 168 -17.48 -4.22 5.44
CA VAL A 168 -16.32 -3.91 4.60
C VAL A 168 -16.41 -2.48 4.07
N HIS A 169 -15.51 -1.62 4.53
CA HIS A 169 -15.47 -0.19 4.25
C HIS A 169 -14.32 0.16 3.30
N VAL A 170 -14.62 0.88 2.22
CA VAL A 170 -13.60 1.36 1.29
C VAL A 170 -13.01 2.66 1.79
N VAL A 171 -11.73 2.65 2.12
CA VAL A 171 -10.96 3.81 2.53
C VAL A 171 -9.72 3.93 1.64
N PRO A 172 -9.77 4.75 0.59
CA PRO A 172 -8.65 4.95 -0.33
C PRO A 172 -7.44 5.53 0.38
N HIS A 173 -6.25 5.19 -0.11
CA HIS A 173 -5.02 5.86 0.33
C HIS A 173 -4.98 7.31 -0.16
N GLY A 174 -4.23 8.15 0.55
CA GLY A 174 -3.93 9.51 0.14
C GLY A 174 -2.58 9.63 -0.57
N VAL A 175 -2.36 10.80 -1.16
CA VAL A 175 -1.05 11.29 -1.60
C VAL A 175 -0.62 12.43 -0.68
N ASP A 176 0.65 12.49 -0.34
CA ASP A 176 1.22 13.60 0.41
C ASP A 176 1.57 14.73 -0.56
N HIS A 177 0.64 15.66 -0.76
CA HIS A 177 0.80 16.77 -1.69
C HIS A 177 1.87 17.80 -1.28
N SER A 178 2.34 17.75 -0.03
CA SER A 178 3.50 18.55 0.40
C SER A 178 4.81 18.00 -0.15
N VAL A 179 4.83 16.71 -0.47
CA VAL A 179 5.99 15.97 -1.02
C VAL A 179 5.84 15.77 -2.53
N PHE A 180 4.71 15.17 -2.94
CA PHE A 180 4.43 14.92 -4.35
C PHE A 180 3.63 16.09 -4.93
N SER A 181 4.32 16.98 -5.60
CA SER A 181 3.75 18.19 -6.20
C SER A 181 4.38 18.46 -7.58
N PRO A 182 3.67 19.14 -8.48
CA PRO A 182 4.19 19.45 -9.79
C PRO A 182 5.42 20.37 -9.70
N GLY A 183 6.26 20.33 -10.72
CA GLY A 183 7.41 21.22 -10.92
C GLY A 183 7.43 21.74 -12.35
N ASP A 184 8.39 22.66 -12.58
CA ASP A 184 8.66 23.25 -13.90
C ASP A 184 9.83 22.53 -14.60
N ASP A 185 10.13 21.30 -14.18
CA ASP A 185 11.19 20.47 -14.73
C ASP A 185 10.90 20.13 -16.21
N GLU A 186 11.93 20.24 -17.04
CA GLU A 186 11.86 19.78 -18.43
C GLU A 186 11.84 18.26 -18.51
N ARG A 187 10.95 17.71 -19.33
CA ARG A 187 10.85 16.26 -19.50
C ARG A 187 12.01 15.72 -20.31
N GLU A 188 12.48 14.55 -19.88
CA GLU A 188 13.55 13.80 -20.54
C GLU A 188 12.99 12.54 -21.22
N PRO A 189 13.70 12.02 -22.25
CA PRO A 189 13.28 10.82 -22.96
C PRO A 189 13.55 9.55 -22.14
N PHE A 190 12.88 9.42 -21.00
CA PHE A 190 12.84 8.17 -20.23
C PHE A 190 11.45 7.90 -19.69
N ILE A 191 11.12 6.63 -19.61
CA ILE A 191 9.95 6.11 -18.88
C ILE A 191 10.41 5.57 -17.53
N LEU A 192 9.57 5.73 -16.53
CA LEU A 192 9.89 5.36 -15.14
C LEU A 192 9.00 4.21 -14.66
N TYR A 193 9.59 3.23 -13.97
CA TYR A 193 8.85 2.21 -13.25
C TYR A 193 9.38 2.00 -11.83
N PRO A 194 8.69 2.51 -10.79
CA PRO A 194 9.07 2.35 -9.40
C PRO A 194 8.39 1.12 -8.77
N ALA A 195 9.02 -0.04 -8.92
CA ALA A 195 8.52 -1.27 -8.34
C ALA A 195 9.63 -2.27 -8.01
N ARG A 196 9.44 -3.04 -6.94
CA ARG A 196 10.28 -4.21 -6.64
C ARG A 196 10.01 -5.31 -7.66
N PRO A 197 10.97 -6.23 -7.94
CA PRO A 197 10.81 -7.28 -8.94
C PRO A 197 9.98 -8.46 -8.40
N TRP A 198 8.81 -8.18 -7.87
CA TRP A 198 7.84 -9.21 -7.50
C TRP A 198 7.11 -9.70 -8.76
N PRO A 199 6.73 -11.00 -8.82
CA PRO A 199 6.13 -11.58 -10.03
C PRO A 199 4.94 -10.78 -10.59
N HIS A 200 4.03 -10.32 -9.73
CA HIS A 200 2.87 -9.53 -10.15
C HIS A 200 3.20 -8.13 -10.67
N LYS A 201 4.42 -7.64 -10.45
CA LYS A 201 4.88 -6.34 -10.99
C LYS A 201 5.29 -6.40 -12.46
N ASN A 202 5.38 -7.60 -13.05
CA ASN A 202 5.44 -7.82 -14.48
C ASN A 202 6.63 -7.16 -15.22
N HIS A 203 7.79 -7.09 -14.58
CA HIS A 203 9.00 -6.46 -15.15
C HIS A 203 9.42 -7.09 -16.49
N ALA A 204 9.28 -8.41 -16.62
CA ALA A 204 9.67 -9.10 -17.85
C ALA A 204 8.88 -8.62 -19.07
N ARG A 205 7.54 -8.45 -18.93
CA ARG A 205 6.69 -7.95 -20.01
C ARG A 205 6.99 -6.48 -20.32
N LEU A 206 7.27 -5.68 -19.30
CA LEU A 206 7.68 -4.28 -19.50
C LEU A 206 9.01 -4.19 -20.28
N ILE A 207 10.00 -5.00 -19.95
CA ILE A 207 11.29 -5.03 -20.65
C ILE A 207 11.09 -5.48 -22.10
N GLU A 208 10.23 -6.46 -22.36
CA GLU A 208 9.87 -6.88 -23.71
C GLU A 208 9.23 -5.71 -24.51
N ALA A 209 8.23 -5.04 -23.94
CA ALA A 209 7.59 -3.88 -24.55
C ALA A 209 8.58 -2.74 -24.83
N PHE A 210 9.45 -2.46 -23.85
CA PHE A 210 10.49 -1.44 -23.99
C PHE A 210 11.51 -1.77 -25.11
N THR A 211 11.88 -3.04 -25.25
CA THR A 211 12.78 -3.47 -26.34
C THR A 211 12.18 -3.16 -27.72
N ARG A 212 10.89 -3.41 -27.91
CA ARG A 212 10.14 -3.03 -29.13
C ARG A 212 10.06 -1.53 -29.34
N LEU A 213 9.81 -0.75 -28.27
CA LEU A 213 9.78 0.73 -28.32
C LEU A 213 11.11 1.31 -28.81
N ARG A 214 12.24 0.73 -28.42
CA ARG A 214 13.55 1.22 -28.84
C ARG A 214 13.84 1.08 -30.34
N GLU A 215 13.18 0.19 -31.04
CA GLU A 215 13.31 0.09 -32.51
C GLU A 215 12.91 1.39 -33.22
N THR A 216 11.88 2.06 -32.68
CA THR A 216 11.38 3.34 -33.23
C THR A 216 11.83 4.56 -32.43
N ARG A 217 12.21 4.39 -31.17
CA ARG A 217 12.63 5.45 -30.21
C ARG A 217 14.00 5.11 -29.59
N PRO A 218 15.11 5.08 -30.35
CA PRO A 218 16.41 4.57 -29.89
C PRO A 218 17.01 5.38 -28.72
N ARG A 219 16.58 6.64 -28.53
CA ARG A 219 17.02 7.49 -27.41
C ARG A 219 16.22 7.31 -26.13
N LEU A 220 15.09 6.59 -26.18
CA LEU A 220 14.27 6.33 -25.02
C LEU A 220 15.02 5.43 -24.03
N ARG A 221 14.90 5.73 -22.74
CA ARG A 221 15.47 4.94 -21.64
C ARG A 221 14.33 4.41 -20.76
N LEU A 222 14.56 3.26 -20.12
CA LEU A 222 13.70 2.75 -19.05
C LEU A 222 14.46 2.80 -17.73
N LEU A 223 13.96 3.59 -16.79
CA LEU A 223 14.52 3.67 -15.45
C LEU A 223 13.66 2.86 -14.48
N LEU A 224 14.29 1.88 -13.82
CA LEU A 224 13.67 1.05 -12.80
C LEU A 224 14.14 1.51 -11.41
N THR A 225 13.20 1.71 -10.47
CA THR A 225 13.55 1.97 -9.07
C THR A 225 12.86 0.99 -8.13
N GLY A 226 13.54 0.62 -7.04
CA GLY A 226 13.05 -0.32 -6.04
C GLY A 226 14.13 -1.26 -5.55
N GLY A 227 13.93 -1.83 -4.38
CA GLY A 227 14.88 -2.80 -3.84
C GLY A 227 14.80 -4.16 -4.51
N GLY A 228 15.95 -4.84 -4.68
CA GLY A 228 16.03 -6.22 -5.20
C GLY A 228 16.04 -6.32 -6.72
N LEU A 229 16.24 -5.21 -7.44
CA LEU A 229 16.24 -5.17 -8.91
C LEU A 229 17.44 -5.87 -9.53
N GLU A 230 18.52 -6.12 -8.78
CA GLU A 230 19.67 -6.92 -9.20
C GLU A 230 19.29 -8.35 -9.63
N ARG A 231 18.09 -8.82 -9.27
CA ARG A 231 17.55 -10.12 -9.71
C ARG A 231 17.11 -10.14 -11.18
N LEU A 232 17.01 -8.96 -11.81
CA LEU A 232 16.64 -8.81 -13.21
C LEU A 232 17.87 -8.79 -14.14
N ASP A 233 19.08 -8.77 -13.59
CA ASP A 233 20.32 -8.75 -14.37
C ASP A 233 20.54 -10.05 -15.17
N PRO A 234 21.10 -9.98 -16.39
CA PRO A 234 21.52 -8.75 -17.07
C PRO A 234 20.34 -7.96 -17.69
N LEU A 235 20.38 -6.63 -17.54
CA LEU A 235 19.39 -5.75 -18.15
C LEU A 235 19.77 -5.46 -19.61
N PRO A 236 18.78 -5.37 -20.54
CA PRO A 236 19.07 -5.02 -21.92
C PRO A 236 19.48 -3.55 -22.06
N GLU A 237 20.00 -3.21 -23.24
CA GLU A 237 20.43 -1.85 -23.57
C GLU A 237 19.30 -0.82 -23.39
N GLY A 238 19.61 0.30 -22.77
CA GLY A 238 18.64 1.39 -22.49
C GLY A 238 17.82 1.18 -21.22
N VAL A 239 17.88 0.02 -20.56
CA VAL A 239 17.29 -0.22 -19.24
C VAL A 239 18.32 0.02 -18.15
N THR A 240 17.97 0.83 -17.15
CA THR A 240 18.85 1.13 -16.03
C THR A 240 18.12 0.89 -14.71
N SER A 241 18.72 0.11 -13.83
CA SER A 241 18.30 -0.02 -12.44
C SER A 241 18.97 1.04 -11.57
N LEU A 242 18.18 1.84 -10.89
CA LEU A 242 18.64 2.83 -9.92
C LEU A 242 18.63 2.29 -8.48
N GLY A 243 18.14 1.07 -8.28
CA GLY A 243 17.92 0.53 -6.94
C GLY A 243 16.88 1.32 -6.15
N SER A 244 16.98 1.25 -4.82
CA SER A 244 16.16 2.09 -3.93
C SER A 244 16.65 3.53 -3.97
N VAL A 245 15.74 4.48 -4.18
CA VAL A 245 16.02 5.92 -4.22
C VAL A 245 15.32 6.64 -3.07
N SER A 246 15.78 7.84 -2.73
CA SER A 246 15.10 8.68 -1.74
C SER A 246 13.78 9.25 -2.28
N THR A 247 12.94 9.76 -1.38
CA THR A 247 11.67 10.39 -1.76
C THR A 247 11.89 11.61 -2.64
N GLU A 248 12.88 12.45 -2.35
CA GLU A 248 13.22 13.62 -3.16
C GLU A 248 13.65 13.19 -4.58
N ARG A 249 14.39 12.08 -4.66
CA ARG A 249 14.84 11.56 -5.95
C ARG A 249 13.71 11.00 -6.78
N ILE A 250 12.76 10.28 -6.18
CA ILE A 250 11.59 9.75 -6.91
C ILE A 250 10.69 10.88 -7.39
N VAL A 251 10.48 11.94 -6.61
CA VAL A 251 9.73 13.15 -7.02
C VAL A 251 10.39 13.80 -8.25
N ALA A 252 11.72 14.00 -8.19
CA ALA A 252 12.45 14.55 -9.35
C ALA A 252 12.36 13.65 -10.60
N LEU A 253 12.35 12.33 -10.43
CA LEU A 253 12.16 11.39 -11.53
C LEU A 253 10.74 11.47 -12.11
N TYR A 254 9.70 11.54 -11.30
CA TYR A 254 8.32 11.72 -11.76
C TYR A 254 8.17 13.01 -12.57
N ARG A 255 8.72 14.13 -12.09
CA ARG A 255 8.62 15.43 -12.77
C ARG A 255 9.28 15.43 -14.14
N ARG A 256 10.36 14.68 -14.31
CA ARG A 256 11.20 14.65 -15.53
C ARG A 256 10.91 13.48 -16.47
N ALA A 257 10.20 12.46 -16.05
CA ALA A 257 9.86 11.30 -16.88
C ALA A 257 8.94 11.72 -18.03
N ALA A 258 9.15 11.18 -19.24
CA ALA A 258 8.18 11.27 -20.33
C ALA A 258 6.83 10.70 -19.90
N CYS A 259 6.84 9.51 -19.25
CA CYS A 259 5.68 9.00 -18.53
C CYS A 259 6.10 7.98 -17.46
N LEU A 260 5.20 7.75 -16.49
CA LEU A 260 5.20 6.54 -15.68
C LEU A 260 4.59 5.40 -16.48
N VAL A 261 5.22 4.21 -16.49
CA VAL A 261 4.60 2.98 -16.97
C VAL A 261 4.37 2.02 -15.82
N PHE A 262 3.14 1.50 -15.67
CA PHE A 262 2.77 0.69 -14.49
C PHE A 262 2.04 -0.60 -14.89
N PRO A 263 2.78 -1.66 -15.33
CA PRO A 263 2.24 -2.87 -15.94
C PRO A 263 1.88 -3.97 -14.95
N SER A 264 1.56 -3.62 -13.70
CA SER A 264 1.26 -4.60 -12.65
C SER A 264 0.06 -5.46 -13.02
N LEU A 265 0.17 -6.77 -12.76
CA LEU A 265 -0.92 -7.73 -12.97
C LEU A 265 -1.99 -7.66 -11.87
N TYR A 266 -1.65 -7.11 -10.72
CA TYR A 266 -2.52 -7.00 -9.57
C TYR A 266 -2.07 -5.89 -8.64
N GLU A 267 -3.00 -5.00 -8.28
CA GLU A 267 -2.81 -3.98 -7.25
C GLU A 267 -4.07 -3.85 -6.41
N GLY A 268 -3.88 -3.70 -5.10
CA GLY A 268 -4.98 -3.36 -4.19
C GLY A 268 -5.36 -1.88 -4.24
N PHE A 269 -4.44 -1.01 -4.69
CA PHE A 269 -4.67 0.42 -4.86
C PHE A 269 -3.86 1.00 -6.03
N GLY A 270 -2.56 1.26 -5.86
CA GLY A 270 -1.75 1.87 -6.91
C GLY A 270 -1.23 3.25 -6.52
N LEU A 271 -0.50 3.35 -5.40
CA LEU A 271 0.13 4.61 -4.98
C LEU A 271 1.05 5.23 -6.05
N PRO A 272 1.95 4.49 -6.73
CA PRO A 272 2.87 5.10 -7.69
C PRO A 272 2.20 5.85 -8.86
N PRO A 273 1.12 5.36 -9.49
CA PRO A 273 0.34 6.15 -10.44
C PRO A 273 -0.17 7.47 -9.88
N LEU A 274 -0.74 7.48 -8.67
CA LEU A 274 -1.22 8.71 -8.04
C LEU A 274 -0.09 9.67 -7.65
N GLU A 275 1.02 9.17 -7.13
CA GLU A 275 2.22 9.96 -6.84
C GLU A 275 2.76 10.63 -8.13
N ALA A 276 2.81 9.88 -9.23
CA ALA A 276 3.20 10.39 -10.53
C ALA A 276 2.25 11.47 -11.02
N MET A 277 0.94 11.25 -10.94
CA MET A 277 -0.10 12.22 -11.28
C MET A 277 0.03 13.50 -10.45
N ALA A 278 0.25 13.39 -9.14
CA ALA A 278 0.48 14.53 -8.24
C ALA A 278 1.72 15.34 -8.63
N CYS A 279 2.74 14.69 -9.20
CA CYS A 279 3.92 15.35 -9.76
C CYS A 279 3.70 15.88 -11.20
N GLY A 280 2.50 15.70 -11.76
CA GLY A 280 2.16 16.07 -13.12
C GLY A 280 2.77 15.14 -14.18
N CYS A 281 3.21 13.95 -13.84
CA CYS A 281 3.73 12.95 -14.77
C CYS A 281 2.58 12.27 -15.53
N PRO A 282 2.61 12.16 -16.87
CA PRO A 282 1.69 11.31 -17.60
C PRO A 282 1.81 9.85 -17.16
N VAL A 283 0.69 9.12 -17.20
CA VAL A 283 0.64 7.74 -16.73
C VAL A 283 0.10 6.81 -17.82
N ALA A 284 0.84 5.73 -18.08
CA ALA A 284 0.37 4.54 -18.77
C ALA A 284 0.31 3.38 -17.77
N ALA A 285 -0.84 2.78 -17.57
CA ALA A 285 -1.04 1.81 -16.51
C ALA A 285 -1.89 0.62 -16.94
N SER A 286 -1.77 -0.51 -16.22
CA SER A 286 -2.57 -1.70 -16.49
C SER A 286 -4.06 -1.45 -16.26
N ASN A 287 -4.91 -2.15 -17.03
CA ASN A 287 -6.37 -2.14 -16.87
C ASN A 287 -6.87 -3.18 -15.85
N THR A 288 -6.02 -3.60 -14.89
CA THR A 288 -6.31 -4.68 -13.94
C THR A 288 -6.28 -4.20 -12.49
N GLY A 289 -6.93 -4.99 -11.61
CA GLY A 289 -6.95 -4.68 -10.19
C GLY A 289 -7.69 -3.37 -9.89
N ALA A 290 -7.19 -2.62 -8.92
CA ALA A 290 -7.72 -1.31 -8.56
C ALA A 290 -7.23 -0.16 -9.48
N ILE A 291 -6.35 -0.41 -10.43
CA ILE A 291 -5.73 0.64 -11.25
C ILE A 291 -6.74 1.46 -12.06
N PRO A 292 -7.74 0.83 -12.77
CA PRO A 292 -8.76 1.58 -13.48
C PRO A 292 -9.59 2.49 -12.55
N GLU A 293 -9.93 2.01 -11.36
CA GLU A 293 -10.66 2.76 -10.35
C GLU A 293 -9.84 3.96 -9.84
N VAL A 294 -8.55 3.76 -9.58
CA VAL A 294 -7.67 4.79 -9.02
C VAL A 294 -7.28 5.83 -10.07
N CYS A 295 -6.96 5.42 -11.28
CA CYS A 295 -6.50 6.32 -12.33
C CYS A 295 -7.64 7.06 -13.06
N GLY A 296 -8.83 6.44 -13.16
CA GLY A 296 -9.93 6.99 -13.96
C GLY A 296 -9.54 7.24 -15.41
N ASP A 297 -9.87 8.40 -15.95
CA ASP A 297 -9.53 8.85 -17.29
C ASP A 297 -8.21 9.66 -17.36
N ALA A 298 -7.47 9.69 -16.25
CA ALA A 298 -6.19 10.40 -16.13
C ALA A 298 -4.97 9.54 -16.49
N ALA A 299 -5.18 8.34 -17.02
CA ALA A 299 -4.13 7.46 -17.52
C ALA A 299 -4.53 6.80 -18.84
N VAL A 300 -3.54 6.41 -19.64
CA VAL A 300 -3.74 5.48 -20.75
C VAL A 300 -3.72 4.06 -20.18
N LEU A 301 -4.84 3.36 -20.25
CA LEU A 301 -4.96 2.00 -19.74
C LEU A 301 -4.65 0.96 -20.82
N PHE A 302 -3.94 -0.11 -20.44
CA PHE A 302 -3.54 -1.19 -21.35
C PHE A 302 -3.71 -2.58 -20.71
N ASP A 303 -3.77 -3.60 -21.55
CA ASP A 303 -3.66 -5.00 -21.13
C ASP A 303 -2.20 -5.30 -20.71
N PRO A 304 -1.91 -5.62 -19.44
CA PRO A 304 -0.56 -5.89 -18.97
C PRO A 304 0.03 -7.21 -19.50
N LEU A 305 -0.76 -8.05 -20.14
CA LEU A 305 -0.30 -9.30 -20.77
C LEU A 305 0.17 -9.11 -22.21
N ASP A 306 -0.12 -7.95 -22.82
CA ASP A 306 0.25 -7.61 -24.18
C ASP A 306 1.37 -6.57 -24.22
N ALA A 307 2.57 -6.98 -24.70
CA ALA A 307 3.72 -6.10 -24.80
C ALA A 307 3.53 -4.98 -25.85
N ASP A 308 2.77 -5.22 -26.91
CA ASP A 308 2.48 -4.21 -27.93
C ASP A 308 1.48 -3.18 -27.38
N ALA A 309 0.49 -3.60 -26.60
CA ALA A 309 -0.42 -2.71 -25.92
C ALA A 309 0.31 -1.81 -24.91
N ILE A 310 1.27 -2.36 -24.15
CA ILE A 310 2.12 -1.57 -23.24
C ILE A 310 2.92 -0.52 -24.03
N ALA A 311 3.55 -0.94 -25.13
CA ALA A 311 4.35 -0.05 -25.96
C ALA A 311 3.50 1.07 -26.59
N ALA A 312 2.33 0.73 -27.12
CA ALA A 312 1.40 1.71 -27.68
C ALA A 312 0.92 2.72 -26.64
N ALA A 313 0.56 2.26 -25.43
CA ALA A 313 0.10 3.11 -24.35
C ALA A 313 1.20 4.09 -23.86
N VAL A 314 2.46 3.67 -23.85
CA VAL A 314 3.59 4.56 -23.54
C VAL A 314 3.72 5.68 -24.58
N LEU A 315 3.59 5.37 -25.88
CA LEU A 315 3.63 6.38 -26.94
C LEU A 315 2.43 7.34 -26.85
N GLU A 316 1.23 6.80 -26.64
CA GLU A 316 0.02 7.60 -26.47
C GLU A 316 0.12 8.52 -25.24
N ALA A 317 0.67 8.04 -24.12
CA ALA A 317 0.84 8.85 -22.93
C ALA A 317 1.84 10.01 -23.13
N ASP A 318 2.89 9.79 -23.94
CA ASP A 318 3.85 10.83 -24.33
C ASP A 318 3.19 11.88 -25.24
N GLU A 319 2.43 11.44 -26.25
CA GLU A 319 1.70 12.30 -27.19
C GLU A 319 0.62 13.15 -26.49
N ARG A 320 -0.10 12.57 -25.54
CA ARG A 320 -1.15 13.24 -24.76
C ARG A 320 -0.64 13.86 -23.45
N SER A 321 0.66 14.11 -23.35
CA SER A 321 1.29 14.50 -22.08
C SER A 321 0.68 15.72 -21.40
N SER A 322 0.28 16.75 -22.16
CA SER A 322 -0.36 17.97 -21.62
C SER A 322 -1.76 17.66 -21.05
N GLU A 323 -2.58 16.91 -21.77
CA GLU A 323 -3.91 16.48 -21.34
C GLU A 323 -3.83 15.60 -20.08
N LEU A 324 -2.96 14.59 -20.13
CA LEU A 324 -2.80 13.65 -19.00
C LEU A 324 -2.18 14.32 -17.76
N ARG A 325 -1.35 15.36 -17.95
CA ARG A 325 -0.87 16.18 -16.85
C ARG A 325 -2.02 16.89 -16.15
N GLU A 326 -2.89 17.57 -16.89
CA GLU A 326 -4.03 18.29 -16.32
C GLU A 326 -4.99 17.35 -15.60
N LYS A 327 -5.41 16.27 -16.25
CA LYS A 327 -6.29 15.26 -15.68
C LYS A 327 -5.67 14.57 -14.46
N GLY A 328 -4.37 14.24 -14.54
CA GLY A 328 -3.63 13.60 -13.46
C GLY A 328 -3.55 14.46 -12.22
N LEU A 329 -3.25 15.75 -12.35
CA LEU A 329 -3.24 16.68 -11.22
C LEU A 329 -4.63 16.81 -10.58
N ALA A 330 -5.68 16.93 -11.40
CA ALA A 330 -7.05 16.98 -10.90
C ALA A 330 -7.44 15.67 -10.18
N ARG A 331 -7.08 14.53 -10.76
CA ARG A 331 -7.36 13.21 -10.16
C ARG A 331 -6.63 13.01 -8.84
N ALA A 332 -5.32 13.30 -8.78
CA ALA A 332 -4.54 13.17 -7.55
C ALA A 332 -5.07 14.07 -6.42
N ALA A 333 -5.60 15.25 -6.73
CA ALA A 333 -6.18 16.16 -5.74
C ALA A 333 -7.40 15.58 -5.00
N GLU A 334 -8.07 14.57 -5.54
CA GLU A 334 -9.18 13.88 -4.88
C GLU A 334 -8.71 12.97 -3.72
N PHE A 335 -7.40 12.64 -3.67
CA PHE A 335 -6.80 11.70 -2.74
C PHE A 335 -5.85 12.41 -1.76
N GLY A 336 -6.34 12.71 -0.58
CA GLY A 336 -5.54 13.32 0.49
C GLY A 336 -5.57 12.47 1.76
N TRP A 337 -4.44 12.43 2.48
CA TRP A 337 -4.33 11.66 3.73
C TRP A 337 -5.29 12.14 4.82
N GLU A 338 -5.66 13.43 4.83
CA GLU A 338 -6.65 13.95 5.78
C GLU A 338 -8.04 13.33 5.57
N ARG A 339 -8.46 13.17 4.30
CA ARG A 339 -9.70 12.46 3.97
C ARG A 339 -9.60 10.99 4.37
N THR A 340 -8.47 10.34 4.07
CA THR A 340 -8.20 8.96 4.49
C THR A 340 -8.32 8.81 6.01
N ALA A 341 -7.74 9.73 6.79
CA ALA A 341 -7.81 9.70 8.25
C ALA A 341 -9.26 9.85 8.75
N ARG A 342 -10.03 10.79 8.23
CA ARG A 342 -11.46 10.98 8.60
C ARG A 342 -12.28 9.71 8.33
N LEU A 343 -12.12 9.10 7.16
CA LEU A 343 -12.81 7.85 6.84
C LEU A 343 -12.42 6.70 7.79
N HIS A 344 -11.18 6.65 8.26
CA HIS A 344 -10.78 5.71 9.31
C HIS A 344 -11.51 5.98 10.61
N GLU A 345 -11.65 7.25 11.03
CA GLU A 345 -12.38 7.62 12.24
C GLU A 345 -13.84 7.19 12.18
N ASP A 346 -14.50 7.36 11.02
CA ASP A 346 -15.88 6.88 10.83
C ASP A 346 -15.98 5.36 11.04
N VAL A 347 -15.02 4.60 10.52
CA VAL A 347 -14.97 3.14 10.71
C VAL A 347 -14.69 2.76 12.17
N TYR A 348 -13.83 3.51 12.87
CA TYR A 348 -13.58 3.24 14.30
C TYR A 348 -14.84 3.45 15.15
N VAL A 349 -15.61 4.49 14.86
CA VAL A 349 -16.88 4.77 15.54
C VAL A 349 -17.88 3.65 15.27
N ALA A 350 -18.02 3.22 14.02
CA ALA A 350 -18.91 2.11 13.65
C ALA A 350 -18.53 0.82 14.38
N ALA A 351 -17.24 0.45 14.33
CA ALA A 351 -16.74 -0.78 14.96
C ALA A 351 -16.91 -0.79 16.48
N ALA A 352 -16.72 0.34 17.16
CA ALA A 352 -16.92 0.45 18.61
C ALA A 352 -18.40 0.37 19.00
N SER A 353 -19.32 0.77 18.10
CA SER A 353 -20.78 0.76 18.36
C SER A 353 -21.39 -0.65 18.19
N GLU A 354 -20.81 -1.52 17.39
CA GLU A 354 -21.24 -2.89 17.15
C GLU A 354 -20.75 -3.90 18.20
N ALA A 355 -19.99 -3.45 19.22
CA ALA A 355 -19.56 -4.31 20.31
C ALA A 355 -20.78 -4.90 21.02
N PRO A 356 -20.84 -6.23 21.27
CA PRO A 356 -21.95 -6.82 21.99
C PRO A 356 -22.02 -6.20 23.37
N VAL A 357 -23.14 -5.56 23.66
CA VAL A 357 -23.49 -5.03 24.99
C VAL A 357 -23.48 -6.21 25.96
N GLY A 358 -22.41 -6.32 26.75
CA GLY A 358 -22.32 -7.02 28.00
C GLY A 358 -22.73 -8.52 28.00
N MET A 359 -21.71 -9.40 28.09
CA MET A 359 -21.95 -10.59 28.88
C MET A 359 -22.07 -10.18 30.37
N PRO A 360 -23.12 -10.63 31.10
CA PRO A 360 -23.22 -10.36 32.52
C PRO A 360 -22.02 -11.00 33.21
N THR A 361 -21.33 -10.22 34.03
CA THR A 361 -20.37 -10.73 35.01
C THR A 361 -21.11 -11.71 35.89
N THR A 362 -20.89 -12.99 35.68
CA THR A 362 -21.29 -14.01 36.64
C THR A 362 -20.41 -13.83 37.87
N SER A 363 -21.04 -13.31 38.91
CA SER A 363 -20.57 -13.29 40.32
C SER A 363 -20.23 -14.67 40.82
#